data_f6d459d8c818d86b47101e3c65d8c1f8
#
_entry.id   f6d459d8c818d86b47101e3c65d8c1f8
#
_cell.length_a   1.000
_cell.length_b   1.000
_cell.length_c   1.000
_cell.angle_alpha   90.00
_cell.angle_beta   90.00
_cell.angle_gamma   90.00
#
_symmetry.space_group_name_H-M   'P 1'
#
loop_
_entity.id
_entity.type
_entity.pdbx_description
1 polymer ?
#
loop_
_entity_poly.entity_id
_entity_poly.type
_entity_poly.pdbx_seq_one_letter_code
_entity_poly.pdbx_strand_id
1 'polypeptide(L)'
;MNRRVFLILCCLLGAAISAGADTLYGTQAPQDAAFVRVFRAVGGRGPLEVGARRFDPPPGEVTPYRPVLPDIYLLRSGSQELELIPKVRHYYTLALTAEGLSVFEDVEHTDAARAQLALYNLLPREQVELKTADGRTLVIAAVGPGEAGRVNVNAVPVQLRVYAASGALATIGDPGLKRGASYSVFVFQGVSAPEVLCAKAELAQE
;
A
#
# COMPACT_ATOMS: atom_id res chain seq x y z
N MET A 1 12.14 1.09 -86.27
CA MET A 1 10.98 1.29 -85.44
C MET A 1 11.28 0.69 -84.07
N ASN A 2 12.01 1.42 -83.20
CA ASN A 2 12.53 0.90 -81.91
C ASN A 2 11.92 1.70 -80.79
N ARG A 3 11.05 1.05 -79.99
CA ARG A 3 10.51 1.56 -78.75
C ARG A 3 11.48 1.28 -77.61
N ARG A 4 12.15 2.29 -77.11
CA ARG A 4 12.94 2.21 -75.89
C ARG A 4 12.00 2.45 -74.68
N VAL A 5 11.82 1.41 -73.89
CA VAL A 5 11.13 1.48 -72.59
C VAL A 5 12.12 1.99 -71.53
N PHE A 6 11.84 3.15 -70.92
CA PHE A 6 12.62 3.70 -69.86
C PHE A 6 12.03 3.18 -68.53
N LEU A 7 12.80 2.36 -67.83
CA LEU A 7 12.44 1.83 -66.51
C LEU A 7 12.96 2.82 -65.47
N ILE A 8 12.04 3.58 -64.83
CA ILE A 8 12.35 4.47 -63.72
C ILE A 8 12.27 3.64 -62.45
N LEU A 9 13.43 3.35 -61.82
CA LEU A 9 13.55 2.71 -60.54
C LEU A 9 13.39 3.77 -59.41
N CYS A 10 12.20 3.87 -58.83
CA CYS A 10 11.96 4.70 -57.64
C CYS A 10 12.47 3.96 -56.39
N CYS A 11 13.65 4.36 -55.91
CA CYS A 11 14.11 4.00 -54.57
C CYS A 11 13.27 4.77 -53.52
N LEU A 12 12.29 4.13 -52.92
CA LEU A 12 11.63 4.59 -51.72
C LEU A 12 12.53 4.29 -50.52
N LEU A 13 13.28 5.30 -50.06
CA LEU A 13 13.86 5.25 -48.73
C LEU A 13 12.74 5.30 -47.69
N GLY A 14 12.37 4.17 -47.16
CA GLY A 14 11.54 4.08 -45.95
C GLY A 14 12.35 4.49 -44.74
N ALA A 15 12.20 5.73 -44.29
CA ALA A 15 12.64 6.13 -42.97
C ALA A 15 11.79 5.37 -41.94
N ALA A 16 12.35 4.34 -41.32
CA ALA A 16 11.76 3.70 -40.15
C ALA A 16 11.79 4.72 -39.00
N ILE A 17 10.66 5.37 -38.77
CA ILE A 17 10.41 6.12 -37.55
C ILE A 17 10.26 5.07 -36.46
N SER A 18 11.32 4.82 -35.72
CA SER A 18 11.25 4.11 -34.44
C SER A 18 10.46 5.04 -33.50
N ALA A 19 9.13 4.92 -33.50
CA ALA A 19 8.31 5.47 -32.46
C ALA A 19 8.67 4.72 -31.18
N GLY A 20 9.37 5.40 -30.27
CA GLY A 20 9.69 4.88 -28.99
C GLY A 20 8.41 4.47 -28.26
N ALA A 21 8.25 3.17 -28.05
CA ALA A 21 7.16 2.59 -27.29
C ALA A 21 7.32 2.84 -25.76
N ASP A 22 8.31 3.65 -25.37
CA ASP A 22 8.67 3.86 -23.96
C ASP A 22 7.79 4.85 -23.18
N THR A 23 6.79 5.46 -23.81
CA THR A 23 5.94 6.46 -23.14
C THR A 23 4.55 5.97 -22.77
N LEU A 24 4.18 4.72 -23.07
CA LEU A 24 2.85 4.17 -22.75
C LEU A 24 2.79 3.35 -21.47
N TYR A 25 3.93 2.94 -20.93
CA TYR A 25 4.03 2.26 -19.63
C TYR A 25 4.81 3.18 -18.70
N GLY A 26 4.14 3.71 -17.67
CA GLY A 26 4.82 4.42 -16.59
C GLY A 26 6.03 3.61 -16.14
N THR A 27 7.08 4.25 -15.68
CA THR A 27 8.35 3.63 -15.29
C THR A 27 8.09 2.40 -14.44
N GLN A 28 8.34 1.23 -15.02
CA GLN A 28 8.12 -0.03 -14.33
C GLN A 28 9.08 -0.09 -13.14
N ALA A 29 8.55 -0.36 -11.95
CA ALA A 29 9.39 -0.47 -10.76
C ALA A 29 10.57 -1.43 -11.01
N PRO A 30 11.78 -1.15 -10.50
CA PRO A 30 12.93 -2.02 -10.65
C PRO A 30 12.58 -3.45 -10.21
N GLN A 31 13.06 -4.45 -10.95
CA GLN A 31 12.73 -5.86 -10.67
C GLN A 31 13.28 -6.35 -9.32
N ASP A 32 14.30 -5.69 -8.82
CA ASP A 32 14.97 -5.92 -7.54
C ASP A 32 14.49 -5.00 -6.42
N ALA A 33 13.44 -4.20 -6.63
CA ALA A 33 12.90 -3.32 -5.62
C ALA A 33 12.11 -4.08 -4.54
N ALA A 34 12.15 -3.54 -3.34
CA ALA A 34 11.13 -3.69 -2.31
C ALA A 34 10.15 -2.52 -2.37
N PHE A 35 9.01 -2.64 -1.72
CA PHE A 35 7.97 -1.62 -1.75
C PHE A 35 7.65 -1.14 -0.34
N VAL A 36 7.74 0.17 -0.11
CA VAL A 36 7.52 0.78 1.20
C VAL A 36 6.42 1.83 1.08
N ARG A 37 5.52 1.85 2.06
CA ARG A 37 4.58 2.94 2.30
C ARG A 37 4.64 3.37 3.76
N VAL A 38 4.18 4.58 4.03
CA VAL A 38 4.16 5.15 5.39
C VAL A 38 2.74 5.55 5.74
N PHE A 39 2.24 5.06 6.85
CA PHE A 39 1.07 5.56 7.55
C PHE A 39 1.51 6.49 8.69
N ARG A 40 0.86 7.64 8.84
CA ARG A 40 1.08 8.54 9.98
C ARG A 40 -0.19 8.70 10.79
N ALA A 41 -0.19 8.18 12.02
CA ALA A 41 -1.26 8.44 12.99
C ALA A 41 -1.25 9.90 13.46
N VAL A 42 -2.35 10.35 14.06
CA VAL A 42 -2.39 11.62 14.77
C VAL A 42 -1.39 11.57 15.92
N GLY A 43 -0.46 12.52 15.98
CA GLY A 43 0.64 12.51 16.95
C GLY A 43 1.93 11.86 16.44
N GLY A 44 1.91 11.13 15.30
CA GLY A 44 3.11 10.67 14.61
C GLY A 44 3.96 11.85 14.14
N ARG A 45 5.28 11.79 14.38
CA ARG A 45 6.16 12.95 14.18
C ARG A 45 6.94 12.87 12.88
N GLY A 46 6.95 13.99 12.16
CA GLY A 46 7.85 14.31 11.07
C GLY A 46 7.73 13.45 9.82
N PRO A 47 8.49 13.77 8.80
CA PRO A 47 8.68 12.88 7.65
C PRO A 47 9.55 11.69 8.03
N LEU A 48 9.39 10.60 7.27
CA LEU A 48 10.27 9.44 7.34
C LEU A 48 11.06 9.31 6.04
N GLU A 49 12.36 9.08 6.16
CA GLU A 49 13.25 8.84 5.02
C GLU A 49 13.63 7.36 4.97
N VAL A 50 13.54 6.77 3.78
CA VAL A 50 13.99 5.41 3.47
C VAL A 50 14.92 5.52 2.26
N GLY A 51 16.20 5.54 2.50
CA GLY A 51 17.20 5.88 1.48
C GLY A 51 16.97 7.28 0.92
N ALA A 52 16.89 7.38 -0.41
CA ALA A 52 16.61 8.64 -1.09
C ALA A 52 15.12 9.04 -1.11
N ARG A 53 14.23 8.18 -0.60
CA ARG A 53 12.79 8.41 -0.61
C ARG A 53 12.33 9.09 0.68
N ARG A 54 11.66 10.22 0.54
CA ARG A 54 11.00 10.93 1.64
C ARG A 54 9.50 10.68 1.62
N PHE A 55 8.95 10.29 2.75
CA PHE A 55 7.53 10.06 3.00
C PHE A 55 7.03 11.06 4.03
N ASP A 56 6.00 11.81 3.70
CA ASP A 56 5.43 12.85 4.58
C ASP A 56 3.89 12.91 4.41
N PRO A 57 3.18 11.81 4.73
CA PRO A 57 1.73 11.85 4.66
C PRO A 57 1.16 12.79 5.73
N PRO A 58 0.02 13.44 5.48
CA PRO A 58 -0.73 14.11 6.54
C PRO A 58 -1.08 13.16 7.69
N PRO A 59 -1.32 13.68 8.91
CA PRO A 59 -1.83 12.85 10.01
C PRO A 59 -3.15 12.17 9.65
N GLY A 60 -3.27 10.88 9.96
CA GLY A 60 -4.43 10.05 9.63
C GLY A 60 -4.41 9.49 8.20
N GLU A 61 -3.33 9.65 7.45
CA GLU A 61 -3.22 9.20 6.06
C GLU A 61 -2.09 8.20 5.84
N VAL A 62 -2.18 7.47 4.73
CA VAL A 62 -1.17 6.51 4.26
C VAL A 62 -0.74 6.86 2.83
N THR A 63 0.56 6.77 2.56
CA THR A 63 1.08 6.95 1.19
C THR A 63 0.80 5.70 0.33
N PRO A 64 0.82 5.82 -0.99
CA PRO A 64 0.98 4.66 -1.85
C PRO A 64 2.35 3.99 -1.59
N TYR A 65 2.48 2.71 -1.98
CA TYR A 65 3.77 2.03 -1.98
C TYR A 65 4.70 2.64 -3.02
N ARG A 66 5.95 2.88 -2.61
CA ARG A 66 7.02 3.34 -3.49
C ARG A 66 8.16 2.34 -3.51
N PRO A 67 8.80 2.12 -4.67
CA PRO A 67 9.94 1.23 -4.76
C PRO A 67 11.15 1.80 -4.00
N VAL A 68 11.83 0.93 -3.27
CA VAL A 68 13.13 1.18 -2.62
C VAL A 68 14.06 0.03 -2.96
N LEU A 69 15.35 0.29 -3.11
CA LEU A 69 16.33 -0.78 -3.32
C LEU A 69 16.53 -1.57 -2.03
N PRO A 70 16.85 -2.87 -2.11
CA PRO A 70 17.26 -3.65 -0.95
C PRO A 70 18.62 -3.13 -0.43
N ASP A 71 18.58 -2.52 0.76
CA ASP A 71 19.76 -1.99 1.46
C ASP A 71 19.46 -1.98 2.97
N ILE A 72 20.44 -1.63 3.78
CA ILE A 72 20.25 -1.43 5.20
C ILE A 72 19.85 0.03 5.43
N TYR A 73 18.62 0.24 5.90
CA TYR A 73 18.11 1.57 6.21
C TYR A 73 17.98 1.77 7.71
N LEU A 74 18.61 2.82 8.21
CA LEU A 74 18.40 3.27 9.58
C LEU A 74 17.26 4.28 9.61
N LEU A 75 16.10 3.82 10.02
CA LEU A 75 14.89 4.64 10.13
C LEU A 75 14.89 5.39 11.46
N ARG A 76 14.56 6.68 11.43
CA ARG A 76 14.53 7.53 12.63
C ARG A 76 13.18 8.19 12.82
N SER A 77 12.64 8.09 14.04
CA SER A 77 11.43 8.79 14.45
C SER A 77 11.59 9.29 15.88
N GLY A 78 11.80 10.60 16.06
CA GLY A 78 12.14 11.17 17.37
C GLY A 78 13.46 10.63 17.90
N SER A 79 13.43 9.99 19.07
CA SER A 79 14.59 9.30 19.67
C SER A 79 14.70 7.82 19.30
N GLN A 80 13.75 7.28 18.58
CA GLN A 80 13.75 5.89 18.16
C GLN A 80 14.54 5.71 16.87
N GLU A 81 15.42 4.72 16.85
CA GLU A 81 16.08 4.23 15.66
C GLU A 81 15.69 2.76 15.44
N LEU A 82 15.43 2.40 14.18
CA LEU A 82 15.05 1.06 13.78
C LEU A 82 15.72 0.71 12.46
N GLU A 83 16.33 -0.46 12.39
CA GLU A 83 16.91 -0.98 11.18
C GLU A 83 15.85 -1.67 10.32
N LEU A 84 15.79 -1.33 9.04
CA LEU A 84 14.97 -1.99 8.03
C LEU A 84 15.89 -2.54 6.94
N ILE A 85 15.81 -3.87 6.73
CA ILE A 85 16.47 -4.57 5.63
C ILE A 85 15.37 -5.14 4.72
N PRO A 86 14.89 -4.36 3.74
CA PRO A 86 13.80 -4.80 2.89
C PRO A 86 14.27 -5.88 1.92
N LYS A 87 13.49 -6.94 1.80
CA LYS A 87 13.72 -8.03 0.86
C LYS A 87 13.13 -7.67 -0.52
N VAL A 88 13.80 -8.10 -1.57
CA VAL A 88 13.34 -7.94 -2.96
C VAL A 88 11.90 -8.44 -3.11
N ARG A 89 11.03 -7.63 -3.75
CA ARG A 89 9.63 -7.93 -4.04
C ARG A 89 8.73 -8.09 -2.81
N HIS A 90 9.21 -7.68 -1.63
CA HIS A 90 8.40 -7.62 -0.42
C HIS A 90 7.81 -6.22 -0.23
N TYR A 91 6.70 -6.18 0.48
CA TYR A 91 5.96 -4.96 0.78
C TYR A 91 6.08 -4.66 2.27
N TYR A 92 6.23 -3.38 2.61
CA TYR A 92 6.38 -2.94 3.99
C TYR A 92 5.51 -1.73 4.28
N THR A 93 4.77 -1.81 5.38
CA THR A 93 4.06 -0.67 5.94
C THR A 93 4.82 -0.17 7.17
N LEU A 94 5.24 1.08 7.12
CA LEU A 94 5.87 1.78 8.25
C LEU A 94 4.81 2.66 8.90
N ALA A 95 4.54 2.47 10.19
CA ALA A 95 3.54 3.25 10.90
C ALA A 95 4.20 4.17 11.91
N LEU A 96 3.98 5.49 11.74
CA LEU A 96 4.42 6.53 12.66
C LEU A 96 3.28 6.83 13.63
N THR A 97 3.48 6.57 14.90
CA THR A 97 2.55 6.85 15.99
C THR A 97 3.16 7.79 17.02
N ALA A 98 2.40 8.17 18.04
CA ALA A 98 2.92 8.93 19.18
C ALA A 98 3.96 8.11 19.98
N GLU A 99 3.81 6.79 20.01
CA GLU A 99 4.70 5.84 20.67
C GLU A 99 5.99 5.59 19.87
N GLY A 100 5.99 5.91 18.57
CA GLY A 100 7.16 5.75 17.72
C GLY A 100 6.86 5.11 16.37
N LEU A 101 7.85 4.40 15.84
CA LEU A 101 7.83 3.74 14.54
C LEU A 101 7.63 2.23 14.69
N SER A 102 6.67 1.69 13.93
CA SER A 102 6.45 0.25 13.77
C SER A 102 6.63 -0.16 12.31
N VAL A 103 7.15 -1.37 12.09
CA VAL A 103 7.36 -1.94 10.76
C VAL A 103 6.52 -3.21 10.63
N PHE A 104 5.74 -3.29 9.54
CA PHE A 104 4.96 -4.47 9.17
C PHE A 104 5.44 -4.98 7.82
N GLU A 105 5.77 -6.25 7.73
CA GLU A 105 5.99 -6.94 6.47
C GLU A 105 4.63 -7.38 5.94
N ASP A 106 4.22 -6.80 4.83
CA ASP A 106 2.93 -7.05 4.20
C ASP A 106 3.00 -8.26 3.27
N VAL A 107 1.90 -8.98 3.14
CA VAL A 107 1.80 -10.08 2.19
C VAL A 107 1.22 -9.59 0.89
N GLU A 108 1.94 -9.83 -0.19
CA GLU A 108 1.45 -9.55 -1.54
C GLU A 108 0.11 -10.27 -1.78
N HIS A 109 -0.86 -9.55 -2.33
CA HIS A 109 -2.14 -10.11 -2.69
C HIS A 109 -2.09 -10.67 -4.11
N THR A 110 -2.14 -12.00 -4.24
CA THR A 110 -2.06 -12.70 -5.53
C THR A 110 -3.38 -13.34 -5.97
N ASP A 111 -4.43 -13.31 -5.13
CA ASP A 111 -5.74 -13.87 -5.44
C ASP A 111 -6.58 -12.86 -6.25
N ALA A 112 -6.57 -13.00 -7.58
CA ALA A 112 -7.33 -12.13 -8.47
C ALA A 112 -8.86 -12.27 -8.33
N ALA A 113 -9.37 -13.34 -7.69
CA ALA A 113 -10.81 -13.57 -7.53
C ALA A 113 -11.39 -12.92 -6.27
N ARG A 114 -10.56 -12.61 -5.28
CA ARG A 114 -10.97 -12.06 -3.98
C ARG A 114 -10.35 -10.70 -3.73
N ALA A 115 -10.85 -9.99 -2.72
CA ALA A 115 -10.19 -8.84 -2.13
C ALA A 115 -9.39 -9.28 -0.90
N GLN A 116 -8.26 -8.65 -0.61
CA GLN A 116 -7.55 -8.81 0.65
C GLN A 116 -7.91 -7.66 1.59
N LEU A 117 -8.19 -8.00 2.84
CA LEU A 117 -8.29 -7.05 3.95
C LEU A 117 -7.11 -7.28 4.90
N ALA A 118 -6.41 -6.23 5.27
CA ALA A 118 -5.38 -6.23 6.29
C ALA A 118 -5.79 -5.26 7.41
N LEU A 119 -5.74 -5.71 8.67
CA LEU A 119 -6.03 -4.94 9.86
C LEU A 119 -4.74 -4.68 10.62
N TYR A 120 -4.34 -3.42 10.78
CA TYR A 120 -3.18 -3.00 11.55
C TYR A 120 -3.65 -2.39 12.86
N ASN A 121 -3.28 -3.01 13.97
CA ASN A 121 -3.59 -2.49 15.29
C ASN A 121 -2.45 -1.63 15.82
N LEU A 122 -2.63 -0.33 15.76
CA LEU A 122 -1.67 0.66 16.27
C LEU A 122 -2.09 1.24 17.63
N LEU A 123 -3.07 0.62 18.30
CA LEU A 123 -3.42 0.98 19.68
C LEU A 123 -2.41 0.37 20.64
N PRO A 124 -2.03 1.07 21.71
CA PRO A 124 -0.94 0.62 22.59
C PRO A 124 -1.31 -0.53 23.53
N ARG A 125 -2.59 -0.80 23.77
CA ARG A 125 -3.02 -1.70 24.86
C ARG A 125 -4.18 -2.62 24.55
N GLU A 126 -4.94 -2.38 23.49
CA GLU A 126 -6.16 -3.11 23.19
C GLU A 126 -6.01 -4.04 22.00
N GLN A 127 -6.57 -5.22 22.10
CA GLN A 127 -6.77 -6.08 20.92
C GLN A 127 -7.98 -5.59 20.15
N VAL A 128 -7.93 -5.72 18.83
CA VAL A 128 -9.03 -5.33 17.94
C VAL A 128 -9.42 -6.47 17.00
N GLU A 129 -10.68 -6.48 16.63
CA GLU A 129 -11.26 -7.43 15.67
C GLU A 129 -11.96 -6.65 14.56
N LEU A 130 -11.98 -7.21 13.36
CA LEU A 130 -12.80 -6.70 12.26
C LEU A 130 -14.03 -7.60 12.09
N LYS A 131 -15.20 -7.01 12.17
CA LYS A 131 -16.48 -7.71 11.96
C LYS A 131 -17.36 -6.96 10.96
N THR A 132 -18.41 -7.62 10.49
CA THR A 132 -19.52 -6.93 9.84
C THR A 132 -20.15 -5.93 10.81
N ALA A 133 -20.75 -4.85 10.30
CA ALA A 133 -21.25 -3.75 11.15
C ALA A 133 -22.34 -4.19 12.14
N ASP A 134 -23.06 -5.29 11.83
CA ASP A 134 -24.04 -5.93 12.74
C ASP A 134 -23.38 -6.80 13.83
N GLY A 135 -22.05 -6.94 13.80
CA GLY A 135 -21.25 -7.70 14.76
C GLY A 135 -21.35 -9.23 14.64
N ARG A 136 -22.12 -9.74 13.66
CA ARG A 136 -22.45 -11.19 13.57
C ARG A 136 -21.34 -12.00 12.92
N THR A 137 -20.65 -11.43 11.93
CA THR A 137 -19.62 -12.15 11.19
C THR A 137 -18.24 -11.63 11.54
N LEU A 138 -17.40 -12.49 12.09
CA LEU A 138 -15.98 -12.23 12.28
C LEU A 138 -15.27 -12.28 10.94
N VAL A 139 -14.59 -11.19 10.58
CA VAL A 139 -13.82 -11.05 9.33
C VAL A 139 -12.33 -11.25 9.59
N ILE A 140 -11.78 -10.54 10.57
CA ILE A 140 -10.39 -10.74 11.05
C ILE A 140 -10.47 -10.91 12.56
N ALA A 141 -9.88 -12.01 13.05
CA ALA A 141 -9.81 -12.32 14.47
C ALA A 141 -8.95 -11.32 15.25
N ALA A 142 -8.94 -11.46 16.57
CA ALA A 142 -8.23 -10.55 17.47
C ALA A 142 -6.77 -10.33 17.05
N VAL A 143 -6.43 -9.06 16.82
CA VAL A 143 -5.09 -8.56 16.48
C VAL A 143 -4.57 -7.78 17.67
N GLY A 144 -3.42 -8.20 18.20
CA GLY A 144 -2.78 -7.55 19.34
C GLY A 144 -2.18 -6.18 19.01
N PRO A 145 -1.82 -5.39 20.05
CA PRO A 145 -1.11 -4.12 19.86
C PRO A 145 0.19 -4.31 19.07
N GLY A 146 0.40 -3.48 18.05
CA GLY A 146 1.57 -3.55 17.17
C GLY A 146 1.58 -4.73 16.21
N GLU A 147 0.49 -5.47 16.07
CA GLU A 147 0.34 -6.59 15.17
C GLU A 147 -0.56 -6.26 13.97
N ALA A 148 -0.51 -7.12 12.94
CA ALA A 148 -1.40 -7.06 11.80
C ALA A 148 -2.03 -8.42 11.51
N GLY A 149 -3.34 -8.41 11.22
CA GLY A 149 -4.10 -9.57 10.76
C GLY A 149 -4.55 -9.39 9.32
N ARG A 150 -4.81 -10.50 8.60
CA ARG A 150 -5.24 -10.44 7.20
C ARG A 150 -6.17 -11.56 6.81
N VAL A 151 -6.99 -11.32 5.78
CA VAL A 151 -7.91 -12.32 5.22
C VAL A 151 -8.24 -11.98 3.77
N ASN A 152 -8.46 -13.00 2.95
CA ASN A 152 -9.05 -12.84 1.62
C ASN A 152 -10.57 -13.05 1.70
N VAL A 153 -11.32 -12.07 1.20
CA VAL A 153 -12.79 -12.05 1.25
C VAL A 153 -13.37 -11.89 -0.14
N ASN A 154 -14.63 -12.31 -0.31
CA ASN A 154 -15.35 -12.02 -1.54
C ASN A 154 -15.58 -10.51 -1.67
N ALA A 155 -15.37 -9.98 -2.88
CA ALA A 155 -15.59 -8.58 -3.19
C ALA A 155 -17.10 -8.31 -3.37
N VAL A 156 -17.79 -8.16 -2.26
CA VAL A 156 -19.24 -7.85 -2.21
C VAL A 156 -19.43 -6.59 -1.33
N PRO A 157 -20.50 -5.82 -1.55
CA PRO A 157 -20.85 -4.71 -0.67
C PRO A 157 -21.00 -5.21 0.78
N VAL A 158 -20.29 -4.62 1.71
CA VAL A 158 -20.31 -5.01 3.12
C VAL A 158 -20.02 -3.79 4.00
N GLN A 159 -20.79 -3.65 5.05
CA GLN A 159 -20.51 -2.67 6.10
C GLN A 159 -19.59 -3.32 7.14
N LEU A 160 -18.45 -2.68 7.39
CA LEU A 160 -17.44 -3.17 8.33
C LEU A 160 -17.33 -2.26 9.55
N ARG A 161 -16.95 -2.86 10.67
CA ARG A 161 -16.71 -2.17 11.93
C ARG A 161 -15.59 -2.83 12.71
N VAL A 162 -14.78 -2.01 13.36
CA VAL A 162 -13.75 -2.46 14.30
C VAL A 162 -14.35 -2.57 15.69
N TYR A 163 -14.02 -3.65 16.37
CA TYR A 163 -14.40 -3.94 17.75
C TYR A 163 -13.16 -4.14 18.61
N ALA A 164 -13.29 -3.76 19.88
CA ALA A 164 -12.36 -4.15 20.95
C ALA A 164 -13.15 -4.84 22.07
N ALA A 165 -12.48 -5.24 23.14
CA ALA A 165 -13.14 -5.86 24.29
C ALA A 165 -14.18 -4.93 24.94
N SER A 166 -13.98 -3.61 24.85
CA SER A 166 -14.92 -2.57 25.31
C SER A 166 -16.16 -2.41 24.43
N GLY A 167 -16.21 -3.04 23.27
CA GLY A 167 -17.30 -2.95 22.30
C GLY A 167 -16.88 -2.40 20.94
N ALA A 168 -17.85 -1.82 20.22
CA ALA A 168 -17.58 -1.23 18.90
C ALA A 168 -16.75 0.05 19.03
N LEU A 169 -15.58 0.09 18.37
CA LEU A 169 -14.70 1.26 18.37
C LEU A 169 -15.08 2.25 17.27
N ALA A 170 -15.11 1.79 16.02
CA ALA A 170 -15.33 2.66 14.88
C ALA A 170 -15.99 1.93 13.71
N THR A 171 -16.81 2.63 12.95
CA THR A 171 -17.44 2.12 11.73
C THR A 171 -16.62 2.54 10.52
N ILE A 172 -16.28 1.56 9.65
CA ILE A 172 -15.58 1.81 8.39
C ILE A 172 -16.59 2.16 7.27
N GLY A 173 -17.81 1.64 7.38
CA GLY A 173 -18.78 1.67 6.30
C GLY A 173 -18.50 0.59 5.24
N ASP A 174 -18.93 0.84 3.99
CA ASP A 174 -18.61 -0.02 2.85
C ASP A 174 -17.30 0.45 2.19
N PRO A 175 -16.22 -0.34 2.25
CA PRO A 175 -14.96 0.02 1.64
C PRO A 175 -14.95 -0.10 0.10
N GLY A 176 -16.04 -0.54 -0.51
CA GLY A 176 -16.13 -0.72 -1.96
C GLY A 176 -15.17 -1.78 -2.49
N LEU A 177 -15.16 -2.96 -1.86
CA LEU A 177 -14.21 -4.03 -2.17
C LEU A 177 -14.24 -4.42 -3.65
N LYS A 178 -13.06 -4.55 -4.25
CA LYS A 178 -12.86 -5.00 -5.64
C LYS A 178 -11.99 -6.25 -5.67
N ARG A 179 -12.29 -7.16 -6.58
CA ARG A 179 -11.49 -8.37 -6.82
C ARG A 179 -10.07 -7.98 -7.21
N GLY A 180 -9.10 -8.75 -6.73
CA GLY A 180 -7.69 -8.51 -6.98
C GLY A 180 -7.10 -7.27 -6.27
N ALA A 181 -7.89 -6.55 -5.46
CA ALA A 181 -7.42 -5.39 -4.72
C ALA A 181 -7.16 -5.71 -3.25
N SER A 182 -6.19 -5.01 -2.66
CA SER A 182 -5.87 -5.07 -1.23
C SER A 182 -6.32 -3.77 -0.54
N TYR A 183 -6.87 -3.93 0.66
CA TYR A 183 -7.35 -2.83 1.50
C TYR A 183 -6.74 -2.94 2.89
N SER A 184 -6.36 -1.81 3.45
CA SER A 184 -5.72 -1.70 4.76
C SER A 184 -6.61 -0.92 5.71
N VAL A 185 -6.88 -1.50 6.86
CA VAL A 185 -7.61 -0.90 7.95
C VAL A 185 -6.60 -0.60 9.05
N PHE A 186 -6.31 0.67 9.28
CA PHE A 186 -5.45 1.14 10.37
C PHE A 186 -6.32 1.57 11.54
N VAL A 187 -6.08 0.98 12.71
CA VAL A 187 -6.74 1.36 13.97
C VAL A 187 -5.70 2.05 14.83
N PHE A 188 -5.89 3.30 15.15
CA PHE A 188 -4.89 4.12 15.82
C PHE A 188 -5.52 5.07 16.84
N GLN A 189 -4.71 5.59 17.75
CA GLN A 189 -5.14 6.60 18.68
C GLN A 189 -5.29 7.95 17.98
N GLY A 190 -6.52 8.46 17.93
CA GLY A 190 -6.82 9.83 17.52
C GLY A 190 -6.64 10.81 18.67
N VAL A 191 -7.07 12.05 18.46
CA VAL A 191 -6.93 13.12 19.48
C VAL A 191 -7.69 12.80 20.76
N SER A 192 -8.91 12.30 20.66
CA SER A 192 -9.80 12.06 21.81
C SER A 192 -10.25 10.61 21.96
N ALA A 193 -10.22 9.85 20.90
CA ALA A 193 -10.71 8.47 20.86
C ALA A 193 -9.95 7.69 19.77
N PRO A 194 -10.02 6.33 19.78
CA PRO A 194 -9.56 5.54 18.68
C PRO A 194 -10.23 5.92 17.36
N GLU A 195 -9.45 6.00 16.31
CA GLU A 195 -9.86 6.30 14.93
C GLU A 195 -9.50 5.17 14.01
N VAL A 196 -10.15 5.12 12.84
CA VAL A 196 -9.93 4.10 11.82
C VAL A 196 -9.81 4.75 10.45
N LEU A 197 -8.74 4.42 9.73
CA LEU A 197 -8.60 4.68 8.30
C LEU A 197 -8.75 3.37 7.53
N CYS A 198 -9.61 3.35 6.52
CA CYS A 198 -9.63 2.28 5.52
C CYS A 198 -9.14 2.83 4.18
N ALA A 199 -8.06 2.29 3.67
CA ALA A 199 -7.44 2.74 2.43
C ALA A 199 -7.15 1.56 1.49
N LYS A 200 -7.40 1.75 0.19
CA LYS A 200 -6.96 0.80 -0.83
C LYS A 200 -5.44 0.90 -0.99
N ALA A 201 -4.78 -0.25 -1.05
CA ALA A 201 -3.35 -0.30 -1.32
C ALA A 201 -3.09 0.01 -2.80
N GLU A 202 -2.18 0.94 -3.06
CA GLU A 202 -1.83 1.38 -4.40
C GLU A 202 -0.31 1.50 -4.54
N LEU A 203 0.19 1.29 -5.76
CA LEU A 203 1.57 1.62 -6.12
C LEU A 203 1.62 3.07 -6.60
N ALA A 204 2.65 3.81 -6.20
CA ALA A 204 2.88 5.14 -6.74
C ALA A 204 3.16 5.03 -8.25
N GLN A 205 2.52 5.88 -9.02
CA GLN A 205 2.87 6.10 -10.42
C GLN A 205 4.05 7.11 -10.42
N GLU A 206 5.22 6.68 -10.89
CA GLU A 206 6.40 7.54 -11.04
C GLU A 206 6.49 8.09 -12.47
#